data_c251f5f99a9ea10d57a54938fc3e4221
#
_entry.id   c251f5f99a9ea10d57a54938fc3e4221
#
_cell.length_a   1.000
_cell.length_b   1.000
_cell.length_c   1.000
_cell.angle_alpha   90.00
_cell.angle_beta   90.00
_cell.angle_gamma   90.00
#
_symmetry.space_group_name_H-M   'P 1'
#
loop_
_entity.id
_entity.type
_entity.pdbx_description
1 polymer ?
#
loop_
_entity_poly.entity_id
_entity_poly.type
_entity_poly.pdbx_seq_one_letter_code
_entity_poly.pdbx_strand_id
1 'polypeptide(L)'
;MQACRNDQRHVWLLSGTGEGPVLVAALVAQGWRVSVSVVSASAAGAYAGLSLEDLWTGPLDGVEGILGVLDQARDRHQGFDWVVDATHPFAVKISTDLQRACQEFAQPLLRFERPMEGCGEASLIASSADLARQTLQGSRLLMALGARHLGQAVRAARQAGAQVFARVLPSPESLRHALASGLPEHHLAVVRPLQGQSHGELESALCRRWSITAVVCRQSGGVTEQLWHKICRQQGLGLWLISRPQPCVAVEAIGSVESLLNRLSTNPVTPLC
;
A
#
# COMPACT_ATOMS: atom_id res chain seq x y z
N MET A 1 13.94 -24.34 36.86
CA MET A 1 12.73 -24.29 36.06
C MET A 1 13.15 -23.91 34.65
N GLN A 2 13.19 -24.92 33.74
CA GLN A 2 13.40 -24.65 32.30
C GLN A 2 12.15 -23.95 31.76
N ALA A 3 12.33 -22.72 31.25
CA ALA A 3 11.28 -22.06 30.51
C ALA A 3 10.93 -22.94 29.32
N CYS A 4 9.67 -23.36 29.19
CA CYS A 4 9.15 -23.98 27.99
C CYS A 4 9.50 -23.06 26.80
N ARG A 5 10.38 -23.51 25.92
CA ARG A 5 10.57 -22.87 24.62
C ARG A 5 9.21 -22.83 23.96
N ASN A 6 8.75 -21.63 23.67
CA ASN A 6 7.58 -21.46 22.83
C ASN A 6 8.03 -21.82 21.41
N ASP A 7 7.82 -23.06 20.99
CA ASP A 7 8.26 -23.61 19.70
C ASP A 7 7.50 -23.00 18.50
N GLN A 8 6.60 -22.05 18.75
CA GLN A 8 5.84 -21.38 17.70
C GLN A 8 6.71 -20.37 16.95
N ARG A 9 6.81 -20.55 15.65
CA ARG A 9 7.48 -19.63 14.74
C ARG A 9 6.87 -18.23 14.80
N HIS A 10 7.71 -17.19 14.68
CA HIS A 10 7.32 -15.80 14.82
C HIS A 10 7.59 -15.02 13.53
N VAL A 11 6.57 -14.31 13.04
CA VAL A 11 6.69 -13.46 11.85
C VAL A 11 6.39 -12.00 12.20
N TRP A 12 7.21 -11.10 11.66
CA TRP A 12 6.93 -9.66 11.69
C TRP A 12 6.37 -9.21 10.35
N LEU A 13 5.15 -8.71 10.32
CA LEU A 13 4.45 -8.22 9.13
C LEU A 13 4.43 -6.69 9.12
N LEU A 14 5.09 -6.06 8.15
CA LEU A 14 4.88 -4.64 7.88
C LEU A 14 3.72 -4.49 6.93
N SER A 15 2.68 -3.80 7.37
CA SER A 15 1.44 -3.69 6.60
C SER A 15 1.11 -2.25 6.23
N GLY A 16 0.68 -2.07 4.99
CA GLY A 16 0.26 -0.77 4.45
C GLY A 16 -0.92 -0.87 3.49
N THR A 17 -1.57 -2.04 3.44
CA THR A 17 -2.65 -2.34 2.50
C THR A 17 -3.80 -3.08 3.20
N GLY A 18 -4.94 -3.20 2.52
CA GLY A 18 -6.10 -3.94 3.04
C GLY A 18 -5.89 -5.45 3.16
N GLU A 19 -4.82 -6.00 2.62
CA GLU A 19 -4.49 -7.43 2.73
C GLU A 19 -3.87 -7.80 4.08
N GLY A 20 -3.29 -6.84 4.80
CA GLY A 20 -2.61 -7.09 6.06
C GLY A 20 -3.44 -7.92 7.06
N PRO A 21 -4.67 -7.54 7.38
CA PRO A 21 -5.52 -8.34 8.29
C PRO A 21 -5.81 -9.76 7.78
N VAL A 22 -5.94 -9.95 6.46
CA VAL A 22 -6.16 -11.27 5.85
C VAL A 22 -4.91 -12.15 5.99
N LEU A 23 -3.72 -11.57 5.76
CA LEU A 23 -2.45 -12.24 5.97
C LEU A 23 -2.26 -12.66 7.42
N VAL A 24 -2.54 -11.75 8.37
CA VAL A 24 -2.48 -12.06 9.81
C VAL A 24 -3.42 -13.20 10.17
N ALA A 25 -4.69 -13.14 9.76
CA ALA A 25 -5.66 -14.18 10.06
C ALA A 25 -5.20 -15.55 9.53
N ALA A 26 -4.65 -15.59 8.31
CA ALA A 26 -4.14 -16.81 7.71
C ALA A 26 -2.90 -17.36 8.45
N LEU A 27 -1.97 -16.49 8.86
CA LEU A 27 -0.77 -16.86 9.62
C LEU A 27 -1.13 -17.41 11.00
N VAL A 28 -2.01 -16.71 11.73
CA VAL A 28 -2.49 -17.15 13.06
C VAL A 28 -3.21 -18.50 12.97
N ALA A 29 -4.03 -18.71 11.93
CA ALA A 29 -4.71 -20.00 11.70
C ALA A 29 -3.73 -21.15 11.43
N GLN A 30 -2.51 -20.87 10.97
CA GLN A 30 -1.42 -21.85 10.79
C GLN A 30 -0.51 -21.96 12.04
N GLY A 31 -0.88 -21.32 13.14
CA GLY A 31 -0.14 -21.42 14.40
C GLY A 31 1.08 -20.49 14.50
N TRP A 32 1.22 -19.49 13.63
CA TRP A 32 2.27 -18.49 13.72
C TRP A 32 1.96 -17.45 14.81
N ARG A 33 2.98 -17.04 15.53
CA ARG A 33 2.97 -15.80 16.30
C ARG A 33 3.18 -14.66 15.32
N VAL A 34 2.38 -13.61 15.41
CA VAL A 34 2.41 -12.51 14.44
C VAL A 34 2.53 -11.18 15.16
N SER A 35 3.60 -10.46 14.87
CA SER A 35 3.75 -9.04 15.22
C SER A 35 3.53 -8.17 13.98
N VAL A 36 2.87 -7.02 14.15
CA VAL A 36 2.48 -6.16 13.03
C VAL A 36 2.97 -4.73 13.24
N SER A 37 3.48 -4.10 12.17
CA SER A 37 3.72 -2.66 12.13
C SER A 37 2.82 -1.98 11.12
N VAL A 38 2.16 -0.89 11.55
CA VAL A 38 1.31 -0.03 10.72
C VAL A 38 1.64 1.44 10.94
N VAL A 39 1.46 2.27 9.92
CA VAL A 39 1.85 3.69 10.00
C VAL A 39 0.86 4.60 10.75
N SER A 40 -0.36 4.13 11.07
CA SER A 40 -1.38 4.98 11.69
C SER A 40 -2.34 4.22 12.59
N ALA A 41 -2.90 4.90 13.58
CA ALA A 41 -3.92 4.35 14.46
C ALA A 41 -5.17 3.88 13.69
N SER A 42 -5.53 4.57 12.61
CA SER A 42 -6.64 4.13 11.75
C SER A 42 -6.35 2.79 11.07
N ALA A 43 -5.10 2.55 10.66
CA ALA A 43 -4.70 1.25 10.10
C ALA A 43 -4.66 0.17 11.19
N ALA A 44 -4.23 0.50 12.41
CA ALA A 44 -4.22 -0.42 13.56
C ALA A 44 -5.62 -0.95 13.90
N GLY A 45 -6.66 -0.11 13.75
CA GLY A 45 -8.05 -0.52 13.97
C GLY A 45 -8.51 -1.71 13.11
N ALA A 46 -7.91 -1.92 11.94
CA ALA A 46 -8.23 -3.07 11.08
C ALA A 46 -7.77 -4.43 11.65
N TYR A 47 -6.94 -4.42 12.68
CA TYR A 47 -6.42 -5.60 13.37
C TYR A 47 -7.14 -5.90 14.69
N ALA A 48 -8.15 -5.10 15.06
CA ALA A 48 -8.94 -5.32 16.26
C ALA A 48 -9.59 -6.71 16.20
N GLY A 49 -9.41 -7.51 17.26
CA GLY A 49 -9.93 -8.87 17.35
C GLY A 49 -9.05 -9.96 16.72
N LEU A 50 -7.92 -9.61 16.10
CA LEU A 50 -6.91 -10.58 15.68
C LEU A 50 -5.92 -10.85 16.83
N SER A 51 -5.48 -12.11 16.97
CA SER A 51 -4.47 -12.50 17.95
C SER A 51 -3.09 -12.07 17.44
N LEU A 52 -2.54 -11.01 18.04
CA LEU A 52 -1.22 -10.50 17.74
C LEU A 52 -0.30 -10.65 18.94
N GLU A 53 0.99 -10.86 18.71
CA GLU A 53 2.03 -10.77 19.72
C GLU A 53 2.30 -9.30 20.07
N ASP A 54 2.58 -8.47 19.04
CA ASP A 54 2.77 -7.04 19.17
C ASP A 54 2.08 -6.28 18.01
N LEU A 55 1.69 -5.04 18.28
CA LEU A 55 1.18 -4.11 17.27
C LEU A 55 1.85 -2.73 17.45
N TRP A 56 2.80 -2.43 16.58
CA TRP A 56 3.43 -1.10 16.53
C TRP A 56 2.70 -0.15 15.61
N THR A 57 2.45 1.05 16.09
CA THR A 57 1.75 2.09 15.34
C THR A 57 2.64 3.33 15.24
N GLY A 58 2.88 3.76 14.03
CA GLY A 58 3.71 4.92 13.71
C GLY A 58 4.72 4.61 12.61
N PRO A 59 5.41 5.64 12.11
CA PRO A 59 6.51 5.44 11.17
C PRO A 59 7.68 4.75 11.88
N LEU A 60 8.40 3.93 11.14
CA LEU A 60 9.72 3.44 11.53
C LEU A 60 10.76 4.46 11.07
N ASP A 61 11.71 4.80 11.95
CA ASP A 61 12.73 5.81 11.68
C ASP A 61 13.89 5.24 10.82
N GLY A 62 13.55 4.86 9.59
CA GLY A 62 14.51 4.32 8.63
C GLY A 62 15.11 2.97 9.06
N VAL A 63 16.35 2.73 8.65
CA VAL A 63 17.07 1.48 8.96
C VAL A 63 17.29 1.30 10.47
N GLU A 64 17.67 2.35 11.19
CA GLU A 64 17.92 2.30 12.63
C GLU A 64 16.66 1.91 13.42
N GLY A 65 15.51 2.49 13.08
CA GLY A 65 14.23 2.14 13.71
C GLY A 65 13.83 0.67 13.46
N ILE A 66 14.13 0.15 12.28
CA ILE A 66 13.87 -1.26 11.93
C ILE A 66 14.82 -2.17 12.72
N LEU A 67 16.12 -1.84 12.79
CA LEU A 67 17.11 -2.59 13.59
C LEU A 67 16.70 -2.61 15.06
N GLY A 68 16.23 -1.49 15.60
CA GLY A 68 15.74 -1.43 16.98
C GLY A 68 14.57 -2.38 17.25
N VAL A 69 13.65 -2.58 16.29
CA VAL A 69 12.55 -3.57 16.42
C VAL A 69 13.10 -4.99 16.37
N LEU A 70 14.06 -5.28 15.48
CA LEU A 70 14.68 -6.60 15.37
C LEU A 70 15.45 -6.99 16.64
N ASP A 71 16.24 -6.05 17.21
CA ASP A 71 16.93 -6.23 18.48
C ASP A 71 15.95 -6.47 19.64
N GLN A 72 14.91 -5.62 19.75
CA GLN A 72 13.90 -5.78 20.78
C GLN A 72 13.19 -7.13 20.71
N ALA A 73 12.88 -7.60 19.50
CA ALA A 73 12.25 -8.90 19.31
C ALA A 73 13.20 -10.05 19.71
N ARG A 74 14.49 -9.93 19.37
CA ARG A 74 15.50 -10.92 19.75
C ARG A 74 15.59 -11.07 21.27
N ASP A 75 15.56 -9.93 21.99
CA ASP A 75 15.67 -9.92 23.45
C ASP A 75 14.41 -10.45 24.16
N ARG A 76 13.22 -10.13 23.64
CA ARG A 76 11.93 -10.47 24.26
C ARG A 76 11.37 -11.82 23.79
N HIS A 77 11.52 -12.13 22.50
CA HIS A 77 10.75 -13.18 21.82
C HIS A 77 11.61 -14.20 21.08
N GLN A 78 12.92 -14.19 21.27
CA GLN A 78 13.90 -15.01 20.51
C GLN A 78 14.01 -14.61 19.03
N GLY A 79 13.59 -13.37 18.68
CA GLY A 79 13.62 -12.84 17.33
C GLY A 79 12.42 -13.20 16.47
N PHE A 80 12.53 -12.90 15.19
CA PHE A 80 11.58 -13.31 14.16
C PHE A 80 12.22 -14.37 13.27
N ASP A 81 11.46 -15.40 12.91
CA ASP A 81 11.88 -16.36 11.88
C ASP A 81 11.85 -15.69 10.49
N TRP A 82 10.87 -14.80 10.29
CA TRP A 82 10.67 -14.09 9.03
C TRP A 82 10.20 -12.66 9.25
N VAL A 83 10.64 -11.78 8.36
CA VAL A 83 10.04 -10.48 8.13
C VAL A 83 9.28 -10.52 6.81
N VAL A 84 8.06 -10.01 6.80
CA VAL A 84 7.23 -9.92 5.58
C VAL A 84 6.89 -8.46 5.32
N ASP A 85 7.41 -7.93 4.21
CA ASP A 85 7.05 -6.62 3.71
C ASP A 85 5.76 -6.69 2.89
N ALA A 86 4.62 -6.40 3.51
CA ALA A 86 3.31 -6.26 2.87
C ALA A 86 2.89 -4.79 2.76
N THR A 87 3.85 -3.87 2.68
CA THR A 87 3.57 -2.45 2.47
C THR A 87 3.06 -2.18 1.06
N HIS A 88 2.48 -0.99 0.87
CA HIS A 88 1.94 -0.61 -0.43
C HIS A 88 3.05 -0.61 -1.49
N PRO A 89 2.82 -1.10 -2.75
CA PRO A 89 3.85 -1.17 -3.80
C PRO A 89 4.59 0.15 -4.08
N PHE A 90 3.96 1.28 -3.78
CA PHE A 90 4.55 2.61 -3.90
C PHE A 90 5.30 3.10 -2.65
N ALA A 91 5.39 2.30 -1.61
CA ALA A 91 6.12 2.64 -0.38
C ALA A 91 7.61 2.24 -0.48
N VAL A 92 8.26 2.65 -1.58
CA VAL A 92 9.64 2.23 -1.95
C VAL A 92 10.64 2.48 -0.83
N LYS A 93 10.54 3.63 -0.13
CA LYS A 93 11.50 3.97 0.93
C LYS A 93 11.53 2.92 2.03
N ILE A 94 10.38 2.57 2.61
CA ILE A 94 10.36 1.59 3.71
C ILE A 94 10.79 0.20 3.24
N SER A 95 10.44 -0.22 2.02
CA SER A 95 10.90 -1.49 1.46
C SER A 95 12.42 -1.55 1.28
N THR A 96 13.03 -0.43 0.85
CA THR A 96 14.49 -0.31 0.74
C THR A 96 15.16 -0.30 2.13
N ASP A 97 14.59 0.42 3.09
CA ASP A 97 15.11 0.47 4.47
C ASP A 97 15.02 -0.92 5.12
N LEU A 98 13.91 -1.64 4.92
CA LEU A 98 13.74 -3.03 5.39
C LEU A 98 14.77 -3.97 4.80
N GLN A 99 14.99 -3.90 3.49
CA GLN A 99 15.98 -4.74 2.84
C GLN A 99 17.38 -4.52 3.44
N ARG A 100 17.79 -3.25 3.64
CA ARG A 100 19.08 -2.93 4.24
C ARG A 100 19.20 -3.43 5.67
N ALA A 101 18.20 -3.15 6.50
CA ALA A 101 18.20 -3.59 7.90
C ALA A 101 18.19 -5.11 8.02
N CYS A 102 17.36 -5.81 7.24
CA CYS A 102 17.31 -7.27 7.26
C CYS A 102 18.60 -7.90 6.74
N GLN A 103 19.25 -7.29 5.75
CA GLN A 103 20.56 -7.74 5.27
C GLN A 103 21.63 -7.56 6.34
N GLU A 104 21.70 -6.40 7.01
CA GLU A 104 22.63 -6.11 8.09
C GLU A 104 22.44 -7.05 9.29
N PHE A 105 21.18 -7.35 9.63
CA PHE A 105 20.82 -8.21 10.75
C PHE A 105 20.84 -9.71 10.42
N ALA A 106 21.15 -10.09 9.17
CA ALA A 106 21.01 -11.45 8.63
C ALA A 106 19.58 -12.02 8.84
N GLN A 107 18.56 -11.16 8.75
CA GLN A 107 17.16 -11.49 8.97
C GLN A 107 16.48 -11.89 7.65
N PRO A 108 15.84 -13.07 7.56
CA PRO A 108 15.08 -13.47 6.38
C PRO A 108 13.93 -12.50 6.07
N LEU A 109 13.86 -12.02 4.82
CA LEU A 109 12.87 -11.06 4.34
C LEU A 109 12.16 -11.59 3.11
N LEU A 110 10.83 -11.49 3.12
CA LEU A 110 9.97 -11.73 1.96
C LEU A 110 9.19 -10.46 1.62
N ARG A 111 8.91 -10.27 0.33
CA ARG A 111 7.99 -9.25 -0.15
C ARG A 111 6.65 -9.89 -0.51
N PHE A 112 5.57 -9.47 0.14
CA PHE A 112 4.22 -9.79 -0.31
C PHE A 112 3.75 -8.73 -1.28
N GLU A 113 3.57 -9.11 -2.54
CA GLU A 113 3.18 -8.17 -3.59
C GLU A 113 2.14 -8.80 -4.52
N ARG A 114 0.94 -8.26 -4.49
CA ARG A 114 -0.14 -8.68 -5.38
C ARG A 114 0.29 -8.66 -6.84
N PRO A 115 -0.21 -9.60 -7.67
CA PRO A 115 -0.05 -9.55 -9.11
C PRO A 115 -0.51 -8.20 -9.66
N MET A 116 0.11 -7.75 -10.73
CA MET A 116 -0.38 -6.59 -11.48
C MET A 116 -1.65 -6.97 -12.24
N GLU A 117 -2.63 -6.07 -12.21
CA GLU A 117 -3.77 -6.18 -13.10
C GLU A 117 -3.33 -5.90 -14.54
N GLY A 118 -3.98 -6.54 -15.49
CA GLY A 118 -3.78 -6.22 -16.90
C GLY A 118 -4.20 -4.75 -17.15
N CYS A 119 -3.37 -4.00 -17.87
CA CYS A 119 -3.64 -2.57 -18.12
C CYS A 119 -4.92 -2.33 -18.92
N GLY A 120 -5.39 -3.32 -19.70
CA GLY A 120 -6.54 -3.15 -20.59
C GLY A 120 -6.36 -1.93 -21.50
N GLU A 121 -7.35 -1.03 -21.52
CA GLU A 121 -7.32 0.22 -22.28
C GLU A 121 -6.70 1.39 -21.51
N ALA A 122 -6.13 1.17 -20.31
CA ALA A 122 -5.53 2.24 -19.52
C ALA A 122 -4.21 2.72 -20.13
N SER A 123 -3.99 4.02 -20.07
CA SER A 123 -2.72 4.65 -20.45
C SER A 123 -1.75 4.62 -19.28
N LEU A 124 -0.54 4.14 -19.51
CA LEU A 124 0.52 4.10 -18.49
C LEU A 124 1.37 5.37 -18.53
N ILE A 125 1.67 5.91 -17.35
CA ILE A 125 2.63 6.99 -17.14
C ILE A 125 3.59 6.61 -16.01
N ALA A 126 4.85 7.01 -16.11
CA ALA A 126 5.85 6.68 -15.09
C ALA A 126 5.59 7.44 -13.78
N SER A 127 5.09 8.67 -13.86
CA SER A 127 4.82 9.53 -12.72
C SER A 127 3.66 10.48 -12.96
N SER A 128 3.13 11.08 -11.92
CA SER A 128 2.10 12.13 -12.07
C SER A 128 2.62 13.39 -12.77
N ALA A 129 3.94 13.61 -12.81
CA ALA A 129 4.55 14.72 -13.54
C ALA A 129 4.40 14.57 -15.05
N ASP A 130 4.32 13.34 -15.55
CA ASP A 130 4.19 13.06 -16.99
C ASP A 130 2.83 13.49 -17.56
N LEU A 131 1.85 13.78 -16.70
CA LEU A 131 0.60 14.40 -17.13
C LEU A 131 0.82 15.74 -17.85
N ALA A 132 1.88 16.49 -17.48
CA ALA A 132 2.20 17.76 -18.12
C ALA A 132 2.56 17.64 -19.62
N ARG A 133 2.91 16.43 -20.06
CA ARG A 133 3.28 16.13 -21.46
C ARG A 133 2.11 15.57 -22.27
N GLN A 134 0.95 15.39 -21.64
CA GLN A 134 -0.23 14.82 -22.30
C GLN A 134 -1.10 15.93 -22.91
N THR A 135 -1.91 15.58 -23.88
CA THR A 135 -2.92 16.48 -24.44
C THR A 135 -4.20 16.36 -23.62
N LEU A 136 -4.37 17.22 -22.61
CA LEU A 136 -5.48 17.15 -21.64
C LEU A 136 -6.40 18.39 -21.72
N GLN A 137 -6.29 19.18 -22.77
CA GLN A 137 -7.13 20.37 -22.97
C GLN A 137 -8.62 20.00 -22.93
N GLY A 138 -9.36 20.66 -22.06
CA GLY A 138 -10.81 20.40 -21.85
C GLY A 138 -11.12 19.13 -21.05
N SER A 139 -10.13 18.32 -20.68
CA SER A 139 -10.33 17.14 -19.85
C SER A 139 -10.67 17.50 -18.41
N ARG A 140 -11.51 16.67 -17.78
CA ARG A 140 -11.88 16.75 -16.36
C ARG A 140 -11.34 15.51 -15.65
N LEU A 141 -10.24 15.69 -14.94
CA LEU A 141 -9.49 14.59 -14.33
C LEU A 141 -9.84 14.38 -12.87
N LEU A 142 -10.15 13.16 -12.49
CA LEU A 142 -10.27 12.75 -11.08
C LEU A 142 -8.96 12.13 -10.60
N MET A 143 -8.28 12.78 -9.64
CA MET A 143 -7.09 12.26 -8.99
C MET A 143 -7.47 11.30 -7.84
N ALA A 144 -7.18 10.02 -8.02
CA ALA A 144 -7.34 8.96 -7.04
C ALA A 144 -5.98 8.40 -6.56
N LEU A 145 -5.01 9.30 -6.29
CA LEU A 145 -3.59 9.00 -6.03
C LEU A 145 -3.20 8.98 -4.56
N GLY A 146 -4.08 9.44 -3.67
CA GLY A 146 -3.73 9.82 -2.32
C GLY A 146 -3.16 11.24 -2.22
N ALA A 147 -3.27 11.84 -1.04
CA ALA A 147 -3.08 13.28 -0.87
C ALA A 147 -1.62 13.75 -0.97
N ARG A 148 -0.62 12.94 -0.57
CA ARG A 148 0.81 13.35 -0.56
C ARG A 148 1.33 13.82 -1.90
N HIS A 149 0.88 13.21 -2.99
CA HIS A 149 1.35 13.51 -4.34
C HIS A 149 0.37 14.39 -5.13
N LEU A 150 -0.71 14.80 -4.48
CA LEU A 150 -1.80 15.53 -5.14
C LEU A 150 -1.33 16.87 -5.72
N GLY A 151 -0.56 17.65 -4.97
CA GLY A 151 -0.08 18.96 -5.44
C GLY A 151 0.75 18.89 -6.72
N GLN A 152 1.61 17.89 -6.87
CA GLN A 152 2.39 17.67 -8.09
C GLN A 152 1.47 17.28 -9.26
N ALA A 153 0.56 16.33 -9.04
CA ALA A 153 -0.37 15.87 -10.06
C ALA A 153 -1.30 17.00 -10.55
N VAL A 154 -1.80 17.84 -9.63
CA VAL A 154 -2.64 19.01 -9.94
C VAL A 154 -1.89 20.00 -10.84
N ARG A 155 -0.65 20.35 -10.47
CA ARG A 155 0.16 21.27 -11.30
C ARG A 155 0.40 20.71 -12.68
N ALA A 156 0.83 19.46 -12.80
CA ALA A 156 1.11 18.81 -14.08
C ALA A 156 -0.15 18.73 -14.97
N ALA A 157 -1.29 18.32 -14.43
CA ALA A 157 -2.52 18.21 -15.19
C ALA A 157 -3.07 19.58 -15.63
N ARG A 158 -2.97 20.62 -14.78
CA ARG A 158 -3.36 21.99 -15.13
C ARG A 158 -2.46 22.58 -16.23
N GLN A 159 -1.15 22.29 -16.17
CA GLN A 159 -0.22 22.70 -17.23
C GLN A 159 -0.61 22.11 -18.59
N ALA A 160 -1.17 20.90 -18.61
CA ALA A 160 -1.68 20.23 -19.79
C ALA A 160 -3.11 20.66 -20.19
N GLY A 161 -3.71 21.64 -19.49
CA GLY A 161 -5.02 22.21 -19.80
C GLY A 161 -6.22 21.48 -19.17
N ALA A 162 -6.01 20.59 -18.23
CA ALA A 162 -7.09 19.87 -17.57
C ALA A 162 -7.70 20.63 -16.39
N GLN A 163 -9.01 20.44 -16.17
CA GLN A 163 -9.65 20.74 -14.90
C GLN A 163 -9.49 19.54 -13.96
N VAL A 164 -9.11 19.81 -12.72
CA VAL A 164 -8.71 18.73 -11.78
C VAL A 164 -9.65 18.66 -10.59
N PHE A 165 -10.05 17.46 -10.25
CA PHE A 165 -10.82 17.06 -9.09
C PHE A 165 -10.03 16.00 -8.32
N ALA A 166 -10.27 15.86 -7.01
CA ALA A 166 -9.57 14.85 -6.23
C ALA A 166 -10.47 14.18 -5.20
N ARG A 167 -10.17 12.90 -4.97
CA ARG A 167 -10.72 12.12 -3.88
C ARG A 167 -9.60 11.82 -2.89
N VAL A 168 -9.79 12.20 -1.62
CA VAL A 168 -8.82 12.02 -0.54
C VAL A 168 -9.43 11.31 0.67
N LEU A 169 -8.59 10.74 1.52
CA LEU A 169 -9.03 10.06 2.74
C LEU A 169 -9.41 11.06 3.85
N PRO A 170 -10.33 10.71 4.77
CA PRO A 170 -10.74 11.55 5.89
C PRO A 170 -9.70 11.52 7.02
N SER A 171 -8.51 12.06 6.77
CA SER A 171 -7.49 12.25 7.79
C SER A 171 -7.01 13.70 7.79
N PRO A 172 -6.57 14.25 8.96
CA PRO A 172 -6.04 15.61 9.04
C PRO A 172 -4.86 15.84 8.08
N GLU A 173 -3.99 14.84 7.93
CA GLU A 173 -2.85 14.91 7.01
C GLU A 173 -3.30 14.98 5.55
N SER A 174 -4.23 14.10 5.15
CA SER A 174 -4.77 14.09 3.78
C SER A 174 -5.47 15.40 3.44
N LEU A 175 -6.24 15.95 4.39
CA LEU A 175 -6.93 17.21 4.19
C LEU A 175 -5.94 18.38 4.05
N ARG A 176 -4.90 18.46 4.90
CA ARG A 176 -3.84 19.48 4.77
C ARG A 176 -3.16 19.44 3.40
N HIS A 177 -2.79 18.25 2.93
CA HIS A 177 -2.20 18.09 1.60
C HIS A 177 -3.17 18.46 0.47
N ALA A 178 -4.45 18.11 0.61
CA ALA A 178 -5.47 18.44 -0.38
C ALA A 178 -5.68 19.95 -0.49
N LEU A 179 -5.80 20.65 0.63
CA LEU A 179 -5.91 22.11 0.66
C LEU A 179 -4.65 22.78 0.09
N ALA A 180 -3.46 22.30 0.45
CA ALA A 180 -2.19 22.79 -0.08
C ALA A 180 -1.98 22.52 -1.58
N SER A 181 -2.80 21.67 -2.21
CA SER A 181 -2.74 21.39 -3.65
C SER A 181 -3.25 22.53 -4.53
N GLY A 182 -3.93 23.53 -3.94
CA GLY A 182 -4.54 24.65 -4.65
C GLY A 182 -5.82 24.29 -5.44
N LEU A 183 -6.44 23.14 -5.12
CA LEU A 183 -7.76 22.81 -5.66
C LEU A 183 -8.85 23.58 -4.90
N PRO A 184 -9.90 24.06 -5.60
CA PRO A 184 -11.10 24.59 -4.95
C PRO A 184 -11.76 23.52 -4.08
N GLU A 185 -12.36 23.91 -2.96
CA GLU A 185 -13.01 22.97 -2.04
C GLU A 185 -14.07 22.10 -2.71
N HIS A 186 -14.86 22.67 -3.62
CA HIS A 186 -15.90 21.95 -4.36
C HIS A 186 -15.35 20.95 -5.41
N HIS A 187 -14.04 20.94 -5.63
CA HIS A 187 -13.32 19.93 -6.41
C HIS A 187 -12.72 18.82 -5.55
N LEU A 188 -12.92 18.87 -4.24
CA LEU A 188 -12.42 17.88 -3.30
C LEU A 188 -13.55 17.01 -2.74
N ALA A 189 -13.37 15.69 -2.78
CA ALA A 189 -14.20 14.75 -2.05
C ALA A 189 -13.38 14.08 -0.96
N VAL A 190 -13.83 14.18 0.27
CA VAL A 190 -13.23 13.49 1.43
C VAL A 190 -14.05 12.23 1.68
N VAL A 191 -13.48 11.09 1.36
CA VAL A 191 -14.20 9.80 1.31
C VAL A 191 -13.40 8.73 2.03
N ARG A 192 -14.08 7.92 2.84
CA ARG A 192 -13.46 6.76 3.51
C ARG A 192 -12.91 5.76 2.49
N PRO A 193 -11.91 4.96 2.86
CA PRO A 193 -11.47 3.84 2.03
C PRO A 193 -12.64 2.91 1.72
N LEU A 194 -12.57 2.26 0.57
CA LEU A 194 -13.48 1.17 0.26
C LEU A 194 -13.35 0.09 1.34
N GLN A 195 -14.46 -0.31 1.93
CA GLN A 195 -14.54 -1.33 2.97
C GLN A 195 -15.66 -2.33 2.64
N GLY A 196 -15.42 -3.60 2.92
CA GLY A 196 -16.42 -4.66 2.74
C GLY A 196 -16.91 -4.81 1.29
N GLN A 197 -18.22 -4.89 1.11
CA GLN A 197 -18.88 -5.11 -0.19
C GLN A 197 -19.13 -3.80 -0.98
N SER A 198 -18.40 -2.71 -0.69
CA SER A 198 -18.54 -1.47 -1.45
C SER A 198 -18.19 -1.68 -2.92
N HIS A 199 -19.14 -1.44 -3.79
CA HIS A 199 -18.99 -1.67 -5.24
C HIS A 199 -18.61 -0.39 -6.00
N GLY A 200 -18.29 0.71 -5.30
CA GLY A 200 -17.85 1.98 -5.88
C GLY A 200 -18.98 2.88 -6.35
N GLU A 201 -20.16 2.75 -5.77
CA GLU A 201 -21.31 3.60 -6.09
C GLU A 201 -20.99 5.08 -5.89
N LEU A 202 -20.28 5.42 -4.80
CA LEU A 202 -19.89 6.79 -4.48
C LEU A 202 -18.88 7.33 -5.48
N GLU A 203 -17.84 6.58 -5.80
CA GLU A 203 -16.83 6.93 -6.80
C GLU A 203 -17.47 7.12 -8.18
N SER A 204 -18.37 6.22 -8.54
CA SER A 204 -19.15 6.28 -9.77
C SER A 204 -20.06 7.52 -9.81
N ALA A 205 -20.72 7.86 -8.70
CA ALA A 205 -21.55 9.05 -8.58
C ALA A 205 -20.72 10.35 -8.65
N LEU A 206 -19.53 10.40 -8.05
CA LEU A 206 -18.61 11.53 -8.15
C LEU A 206 -18.17 11.76 -9.59
N CYS A 207 -17.86 10.70 -10.35
CA CYS A 207 -17.51 10.81 -11.75
C CYS A 207 -18.63 11.45 -12.56
N ARG A 208 -19.88 11.03 -12.37
CA ARG A 208 -21.04 11.64 -13.03
C ARG A 208 -21.26 13.07 -12.60
N ARG A 209 -21.27 13.34 -11.27
CA ARG A 209 -21.50 14.68 -10.71
C ARG A 209 -20.53 15.73 -11.25
N TRP A 210 -19.27 15.34 -11.38
CA TRP A 210 -18.22 16.23 -11.85
C TRP A 210 -17.96 16.15 -13.36
N SER A 211 -18.77 15.38 -14.09
CA SER A 211 -18.58 15.14 -15.53
C SER A 211 -17.13 14.77 -15.85
N ILE A 212 -16.57 13.85 -15.07
CA ILE A 212 -15.19 13.39 -15.24
C ILE A 212 -15.03 12.74 -16.60
N THR A 213 -13.94 13.03 -17.28
CA THR A 213 -13.59 12.41 -18.56
C THR A 213 -12.50 11.36 -18.43
N ALA A 214 -11.65 11.45 -17.38
CA ALA A 214 -10.67 10.43 -17.09
C ALA A 214 -10.30 10.40 -15.61
N VAL A 215 -9.86 9.23 -15.14
CA VAL A 215 -9.37 8.99 -13.78
C VAL A 215 -7.87 8.76 -13.82
N VAL A 216 -7.14 9.27 -12.83
CA VAL A 216 -5.71 9.03 -12.62
C VAL A 216 -5.55 8.28 -11.31
N CYS A 217 -5.05 7.05 -11.36
CA CYS A 217 -4.78 6.26 -10.16
C CYS A 217 -3.42 5.53 -10.25
N ARG A 218 -3.07 4.78 -9.23
CA ARG A 218 -1.82 4.02 -9.16
C ARG A 218 -2.05 2.58 -9.59
N GLN A 219 -1.11 2.01 -10.33
CA GLN A 219 -1.06 0.59 -10.65
C GLN A 219 -0.68 -0.23 -9.40
N SER A 220 -1.63 -0.42 -8.51
CA SER A 220 -1.42 -1.05 -7.19
C SER A 220 -1.79 -2.54 -7.15
N GLY A 221 -2.49 -3.04 -8.16
CA GLY A 221 -2.92 -4.44 -8.28
C GLY A 221 -3.99 -4.86 -7.28
N GLY A 222 -4.71 -3.91 -6.66
CA GLY A 222 -5.68 -4.23 -5.63
C GLY A 222 -7.10 -3.78 -5.96
N VAL A 223 -8.00 -4.05 -5.02
CA VAL A 223 -9.45 -3.76 -5.13
C VAL A 223 -9.73 -2.34 -5.63
N THR A 224 -8.93 -1.36 -5.20
CA THR A 224 -9.12 0.04 -5.62
C THR A 224 -8.81 0.24 -7.10
N GLU A 225 -7.75 -0.36 -7.63
CA GLU A 225 -7.42 -0.28 -9.06
C GLU A 225 -8.46 -1.01 -9.89
N GLN A 226 -8.84 -2.23 -9.50
CA GLN A 226 -9.91 -3.03 -10.16
C GLN A 226 -11.22 -2.22 -10.24
N LEU A 227 -11.55 -1.52 -9.15
CA LEU A 227 -12.71 -0.66 -9.12
C LEU A 227 -12.65 0.47 -10.15
N TRP A 228 -11.50 1.15 -10.27
CA TRP A 228 -11.34 2.21 -11.26
C TRP A 228 -11.40 1.68 -12.69
N HIS A 229 -10.83 0.51 -12.96
CA HIS A 229 -11.01 -0.16 -14.25
C HIS A 229 -12.51 -0.42 -14.56
N LYS A 230 -13.24 -0.93 -13.56
CA LYS A 230 -14.69 -1.18 -13.70
C LYS A 230 -15.47 0.11 -13.96
N ILE A 231 -15.27 1.14 -13.16
CA ILE A 231 -15.99 2.41 -13.29
C ILE A 231 -15.69 3.09 -14.63
N CYS A 232 -14.41 3.17 -15.01
CA CYS A 232 -14.00 3.78 -16.26
C CYS A 232 -14.63 3.06 -17.46
N ARG A 233 -14.59 1.74 -17.49
CA ARG A 233 -15.23 0.95 -18.54
C ARG A 233 -16.75 1.15 -18.60
N GLN A 234 -17.43 1.18 -17.44
CA GLN A 234 -18.88 1.34 -17.38
C GLN A 234 -19.37 2.73 -17.80
N GLN A 235 -18.54 3.75 -17.60
CA GLN A 235 -18.91 5.15 -17.90
C GLN A 235 -18.22 5.71 -19.16
N GLY A 236 -17.41 4.90 -19.86
CA GLY A 236 -16.66 5.37 -21.02
C GLY A 236 -15.60 6.41 -20.70
N LEU A 237 -14.97 6.31 -19.51
CA LEU A 237 -13.94 7.25 -19.04
C LEU A 237 -12.54 6.73 -19.40
N GLY A 238 -11.63 7.65 -19.71
CA GLY A 238 -10.21 7.32 -19.79
C GLY A 238 -9.65 6.90 -18.43
N LEU A 239 -8.64 6.05 -18.43
CA LEU A 239 -7.93 5.65 -17.22
C LEU A 239 -6.43 5.85 -17.41
N TRP A 240 -5.81 6.63 -16.53
CA TRP A 240 -4.37 6.81 -16.45
C TRP A 240 -3.84 6.08 -15.23
N LEU A 241 -2.90 5.17 -15.44
CA LEU A 241 -2.23 4.43 -14.37
C LEU A 241 -0.80 4.94 -14.21
N ILE A 242 -0.47 5.39 -13.00
CA ILE A 242 0.94 5.59 -12.64
C ILE A 242 1.55 4.22 -12.44
N SER A 243 2.55 3.90 -13.23
CA SER A 243 3.23 2.61 -13.22
C SER A 243 3.77 2.28 -11.83
N ARG A 244 3.63 1.03 -11.44
CA ARG A 244 4.22 0.49 -10.22
C ARG A 244 5.74 0.62 -10.30
N PRO A 245 6.40 1.14 -9.25
CA PRO A 245 7.85 1.09 -9.16
C PRO A 245 8.35 -0.34 -9.29
N GLN A 246 9.50 -0.52 -9.91
CA GLN A 246 10.12 -1.85 -9.99
C GLN A 246 10.42 -2.37 -8.58
N PRO A 247 10.08 -3.63 -8.28
CA PRO A 247 10.41 -4.23 -7.01
C PRO A 247 11.92 -4.35 -6.83
N CYS A 248 12.38 -4.40 -5.60
CA CYS A 248 13.78 -4.69 -5.31
C CYS A 248 14.11 -6.12 -5.73
N VAL A 249 15.00 -6.29 -6.68
CA VAL A 249 15.37 -7.59 -7.29
C VAL A 249 15.97 -8.56 -6.28
N ALA A 250 16.53 -8.06 -5.17
CA ALA A 250 17.21 -8.87 -4.16
C ALA A 250 16.28 -9.48 -3.11
N VAL A 251 14.97 -9.19 -3.13
CA VAL A 251 14.00 -9.72 -2.18
C VAL A 251 13.01 -10.62 -2.92
N GLU A 252 12.85 -11.85 -2.44
CA GLU A 252 11.87 -12.80 -2.99
C GLU A 252 10.45 -12.23 -2.84
N ALA A 253 9.74 -12.11 -3.97
CA ALA A 253 8.38 -11.59 -4.02
C ALA A 253 7.35 -12.72 -4.16
N ILE A 254 6.29 -12.65 -3.37
CA ILE A 254 5.22 -13.65 -3.30
C ILE A 254 3.87 -12.96 -3.53
N GLY A 255 3.06 -13.52 -4.43
CA GLY A 255 1.82 -12.89 -4.91
C GLY A 255 0.52 -13.39 -4.29
N SER A 256 0.53 -14.48 -3.51
CA SER A 256 -0.67 -15.04 -2.89
C SER A 256 -0.47 -15.46 -1.44
N VAL A 257 -1.57 -15.49 -0.68
CA VAL A 257 -1.56 -15.96 0.72
C VAL A 257 -1.06 -17.40 0.81
N GLU A 258 -1.54 -18.27 -0.07
CA GLU A 258 -1.16 -19.68 -0.12
C GLU A 258 0.35 -19.85 -0.35
N SER A 259 0.89 -19.16 -1.36
CA SER A 259 2.33 -19.18 -1.64
C SER A 259 3.15 -18.65 -0.49
N LEU A 260 2.67 -17.62 0.22
CA LEU A 260 3.33 -17.08 1.41
C LEU A 260 3.38 -18.14 2.52
N LEU A 261 2.26 -18.76 2.86
CA LEU A 261 2.21 -19.80 3.90
C LEU A 261 3.13 -20.98 3.56
N ASN A 262 3.12 -21.43 2.31
CA ASN A 262 4.00 -22.50 1.85
C ASN A 262 5.48 -22.11 1.99
N ARG A 263 5.84 -20.90 1.59
CA ARG A 263 7.23 -20.42 1.65
C ARG A 263 7.71 -20.25 3.09
N LEU A 264 6.89 -19.71 3.97
CA LEU A 264 7.21 -19.55 5.39
C LEU A 264 7.38 -20.90 6.12
N SER A 265 6.70 -21.95 5.65
CA SER A 265 6.81 -23.30 6.22
C SER A 265 8.14 -23.97 5.90
N THR A 266 8.86 -23.51 4.88
CA THR A 266 10.21 -23.97 4.57
C THR A 266 11.23 -23.21 5.42
N ASN A 267 12.32 -23.87 5.83
CA ASN A 267 13.37 -23.17 6.58
C ASN A 267 13.94 -22.02 5.74
N PRO A 268 14.19 -20.85 6.35
CA PRO A 268 14.87 -19.78 5.65
C PRO A 268 16.22 -20.27 5.13
N VAL A 269 16.44 -20.12 3.84
CA VAL A 269 17.78 -20.31 3.27
C VAL A 269 18.60 -19.12 3.76
N THR A 270 19.55 -19.36 4.65
CA THR A 270 20.50 -18.31 5.06
C THR A 270 21.21 -17.83 3.80
N PRO A 271 21.15 -16.54 3.47
CA PRO A 271 21.89 -16.05 2.31
C PRO A 271 23.37 -16.40 2.53
N LEU A 272 23.96 -17.11 1.58
CA LEU A 272 25.40 -17.30 1.52
C LEU A 272 26.05 -15.92 1.41
N CYS A 273 26.93 -15.61 2.38
CA CYS A 273 27.76 -14.41 2.39
C CYS A 273 28.58 -14.27 1.11
#